data_19659fa1733f54339f71e79bdfa4e6a9
#
_entry.id   19659fa1733f54339f71e79bdfa4e6a9
#
_cell.length_a   1.000
_cell.length_b   1.000
_cell.length_c   1.000
_cell.angle_alpha   90.00
_cell.angle_beta   90.00
_cell.angle_gamma   90.00
#
_symmetry.space_group_name_H-M   'P 1'
#
loop_
_entity.id
_entity.type
_entity.pdbx_description
1 polymer ?
#
loop_
_entity_poly.entity_id
_entity_poly.type
_entity_poly.pdbx_seq_one_letter_code
_entity_poly.pdbx_strand_id
1 'polypeptide(L)'
;MKIQIGVMGSAGGILTAEQLDRARRLGRRIAQRGCTIVTGACPGLPHAATLGANEEGGASLGVSPALSREEHVNVYGSPLQPYTTIVFTGSGLMGRETHNIHSSDFVLFVGGRSGTLGEFCIAYDEGKLIGILTDSGGISNDLPKIADLVKKETGSTIFTNSDPEKLVDTCLDYYRKESLPSSVAFNRTGNFSALHQRLEEVRG
;
A
#
# COMPACT_ATOMS: atom_id res chain seq x y z
N MET A 1 13.09 7.23 9.12
CA MET A 1 11.93 6.32 8.96
C MET A 1 12.09 5.60 7.63
N LYS A 2 11.71 4.33 7.54
CA LYS A 2 11.69 3.60 6.26
C LYS A 2 10.46 4.03 5.44
N ILE A 3 10.60 4.02 4.11
CA ILE A 3 9.45 4.24 3.20
C ILE A 3 8.48 3.09 3.38
N GLN A 4 7.19 3.41 3.49
CA GLN A 4 6.09 2.47 3.69
C GLN A 4 5.32 2.29 2.37
N ILE A 5 5.36 1.09 1.81
CA ILE A 5 4.74 0.77 0.54
C ILE A 5 3.49 -0.07 0.78
N GLY A 6 2.32 0.48 0.46
CA GLY A 6 1.06 -0.23 0.53
C GLY A 6 0.94 -1.28 -0.56
N VAL A 7 0.51 -2.49 -0.23
CA VAL A 7 0.17 -3.52 -1.22
C VAL A 7 -1.27 -3.97 -0.99
N MET A 8 -2.14 -3.56 -1.91
CA MET A 8 -3.58 -3.79 -1.90
C MET A 8 -3.96 -4.76 -3.01
N GLY A 9 -4.89 -5.66 -2.76
CA GLY A 9 -5.24 -6.63 -3.78
C GLY A 9 -6.20 -7.72 -3.33
N SER A 10 -6.30 -8.79 -4.14
CA SER A 10 -7.22 -9.89 -3.89
C SER A 10 -6.92 -10.61 -2.57
N ALA A 11 -7.81 -10.45 -1.60
CA ALA A 11 -7.76 -11.18 -0.32
C ALA A 11 -8.33 -12.61 -0.43
N GLY A 12 -9.00 -12.95 -1.52
CA GLY A 12 -9.64 -14.24 -1.74
C GLY A 12 -10.10 -14.40 -3.18
N GLY A 13 -10.81 -15.51 -3.45
CA GLY A 13 -11.16 -15.98 -4.78
C GLY A 13 -10.20 -17.06 -5.25
N ILE A 14 -10.34 -17.49 -6.50
CA ILE A 14 -9.42 -18.46 -7.11
C ILE A 14 -8.16 -17.71 -7.54
N LEU A 15 -7.06 -17.96 -6.86
CA LEU A 15 -5.76 -17.38 -7.15
C LEU A 15 -4.84 -18.44 -7.73
N THR A 16 -4.18 -18.14 -8.84
CA THR A 16 -3.23 -19.06 -9.47
C THR A 16 -1.87 -19.03 -8.74
N ALA A 17 -1.08 -20.09 -8.88
CA ALA A 17 0.28 -20.14 -8.36
C ALA A 17 1.15 -19.01 -8.94
N GLU A 18 0.95 -18.66 -10.19
CA GLU A 18 1.66 -17.55 -10.86
C GLU A 18 1.32 -16.19 -10.22
N GLN A 19 0.04 -15.92 -9.95
CA GLN A 19 -0.37 -14.68 -9.29
C GLN A 19 0.24 -14.55 -7.88
N LEU A 20 0.24 -15.65 -7.13
CA LEU A 20 0.85 -15.69 -5.80
C LEU A 20 2.37 -15.49 -5.87
N ASP A 21 3.07 -16.11 -6.83
CA ASP A 21 4.51 -15.93 -7.02
C ASP A 21 4.85 -14.48 -7.38
N ARG A 22 4.12 -13.87 -8.31
CA ARG A 22 4.33 -12.48 -8.71
C ARG A 22 4.14 -11.52 -7.54
N ALA A 23 3.11 -11.73 -6.72
CA ALA A 23 2.91 -10.95 -5.49
C ALA A 23 4.06 -11.16 -4.49
N ARG A 24 4.54 -12.41 -4.34
CA ARG A 24 5.68 -12.74 -3.48
C ARG A 24 6.98 -12.08 -3.94
N ARG A 25 7.26 -12.08 -5.25
CA ARG A 25 8.39 -11.37 -5.86
C ARG A 25 8.32 -9.86 -5.63
N LEU A 26 7.14 -9.26 -5.77
CA LEU A 26 6.90 -7.84 -5.46
C LEU A 26 7.27 -7.53 -4.00
N GLY A 27 6.85 -8.36 -3.06
CA GLY A 27 7.18 -8.22 -1.65
C GLY A 27 8.68 -8.36 -1.36
N ARG A 28 9.35 -9.37 -1.96
CA ARG A 28 10.81 -9.50 -1.87
C ARG A 28 11.50 -8.22 -2.34
N ARG A 29 11.08 -7.67 -3.49
CA ARG A 29 11.69 -6.46 -4.02
C ARG A 29 11.52 -5.26 -3.09
N ILE A 30 10.35 -5.10 -2.47
CA ILE A 30 10.11 -4.06 -1.46
C ILE A 30 11.13 -4.16 -0.31
N ALA A 31 11.33 -5.36 0.22
CA ALA A 31 12.27 -5.59 1.32
C ALA A 31 13.73 -5.37 0.90
N GLN A 32 14.14 -5.87 -0.27
CA GLN A 32 15.49 -5.66 -0.84
C GLN A 32 15.82 -4.19 -1.04
N ARG A 33 14.80 -3.35 -1.31
CA ARG A 33 14.96 -1.89 -1.42
C ARG A 33 14.94 -1.17 -0.05
N GLY A 34 14.91 -1.92 1.05
CA GLY A 34 14.96 -1.41 2.42
C GLY A 34 13.67 -0.74 2.90
N CYS A 35 12.55 -1.00 2.21
CA CYS A 35 11.23 -0.44 2.53
C CYS A 35 10.45 -1.35 3.48
N THR A 36 9.36 -0.81 4.06
CA THR A 36 8.39 -1.56 4.86
C THR A 36 7.16 -1.84 3.99
N ILE A 37 6.70 -3.08 3.95
CA ILE A 37 5.43 -3.41 3.31
C ILE A 37 4.25 -3.14 4.26
N VAL A 38 3.19 -2.51 3.75
CA VAL A 38 1.93 -2.27 4.46
C VAL A 38 0.80 -3.00 3.74
N THR A 39 -0.01 -3.76 4.47
CA THR A 39 -1.17 -4.46 3.88
C THR A 39 -2.35 -4.46 4.85
N GLY A 40 -3.51 -4.91 4.35
CA GLY A 40 -4.70 -5.10 5.17
C GLY A 40 -4.67 -6.28 6.14
N ALA A 41 -3.53 -6.90 6.34
CA ALA A 41 -3.37 -8.12 7.15
C ALA A 41 -4.36 -9.25 6.77
N CYS A 42 -4.73 -9.34 5.50
CA CYS A 42 -5.70 -10.30 4.97
C CYS A 42 -5.00 -11.40 4.17
N PRO A 43 -5.65 -12.54 3.91
CA PRO A 43 -5.14 -13.60 3.02
C PRO A 43 -4.88 -13.12 1.58
N GLY A 44 -4.49 -14.02 0.70
CA GLY A 44 -4.39 -13.81 -0.75
C GLY A 44 -3.11 -13.11 -1.20
N LEU A 45 -3.23 -12.24 -2.20
CA LEU A 45 -2.07 -11.59 -2.83
C LEU A 45 -1.31 -10.64 -1.88
N PRO A 46 -1.97 -9.83 -1.04
CA PRO A 46 -1.25 -9.02 -0.04
C PRO A 46 -0.47 -9.87 0.96
N HIS A 47 -1.02 -11.02 1.36
CA HIS A 47 -0.31 -11.96 2.24
C HIS A 47 0.90 -12.59 1.52
N ALA A 48 0.74 -13.00 0.27
CA ALA A 48 1.85 -13.54 -0.52
C ALA A 48 3.00 -12.52 -0.66
N ALA A 49 2.67 -11.24 -0.85
CA ALA A 49 3.67 -10.18 -0.85
C ALA A 49 4.35 -10.03 0.52
N THR A 50 3.59 -10.11 1.61
CA THR A 50 4.16 -10.06 2.97
C THR A 50 5.10 -11.24 3.24
N LEU A 51 4.74 -12.45 2.78
CA LEU A 51 5.64 -13.62 2.85
C LEU A 51 6.95 -13.36 2.10
N GLY A 52 6.87 -12.81 0.88
CA GLY A 52 8.06 -12.46 0.09
C GLY A 52 8.94 -11.41 0.80
N ALA A 53 8.35 -10.39 1.40
CA ALA A 53 9.12 -9.40 2.15
C ALA A 53 9.81 -10.02 3.38
N ASN A 54 9.13 -10.93 4.08
CA ASN A 54 9.69 -11.62 5.24
C ASN A 54 10.87 -12.54 4.88
N GLU A 55 10.85 -13.19 3.72
CA GLU A 55 11.96 -14.01 3.21
C GLU A 55 13.27 -13.23 3.06
N GLU A 56 13.18 -11.94 2.81
CA GLU A 56 14.31 -11.02 2.71
C GLU A 56 14.58 -10.28 4.04
N GLY A 57 14.00 -10.72 5.13
CA GLY A 57 14.13 -10.06 6.45
C GLY A 57 13.49 -8.66 6.51
N GLY A 58 12.57 -8.35 5.61
CA GLY A 58 11.88 -7.07 5.53
C GLY A 58 10.85 -6.87 6.64
N ALA A 59 10.64 -5.60 7.03
CA ALA A 59 9.59 -5.23 7.97
C ALA A 59 8.21 -5.21 7.30
N SER A 60 7.18 -5.63 8.04
CA SER A 60 5.79 -5.65 7.57
C SER A 60 4.82 -5.11 8.62
N LEU A 61 3.92 -4.23 8.17
CA LEU A 61 2.83 -3.68 8.97
C LEU A 61 1.49 -4.18 8.41
N GLY A 62 0.73 -4.86 9.26
CA GLY A 62 -0.64 -5.24 8.98
C GLY A 62 -1.62 -4.23 9.57
N VAL A 63 -2.60 -3.77 8.81
CA VAL A 63 -3.69 -2.91 9.29
C VAL A 63 -4.97 -3.73 9.29
N SER A 64 -5.36 -4.22 10.45
CA SER A 64 -6.51 -5.13 10.63
C SER A 64 -7.81 -4.36 10.81
N PRO A 65 -8.94 -4.85 10.25
CA PRO A 65 -10.27 -4.31 10.53
C PRO A 65 -10.79 -4.66 11.94
N ALA A 66 -10.20 -5.65 12.58
CA ALA A 66 -10.63 -6.22 13.86
C ALA A 66 -10.33 -5.30 15.04
N LEU A 67 -11.05 -5.50 16.14
CA LEU A 67 -10.80 -4.88 17.44
C LEU A 67 -9.65 -5.55 18.22
N SER A 68 -9.40 -6.84 17.93
CA SER A 68 -8.44 -7.65 18.68
C SER A 68 -7.80 -8.71 17.80
N ARG A 69 -6.75 -9.34 18.33
CA ARG A 69 -6.11 -10.51 17.72
C ARG A 69 -7.10 -11.68 17.58
N GLU A 70 -7.93 -11.89 18.57
CA GLU A 70 -8.92 -12.97 18.57
C GLU A 70 -9.96 -12.77 17.45
N GLU A 71 -10.50 -11.58 17.34
CA GLU A 71 -11.46 -11.21 16.28
C GLU A 71 -10.81 -11.32 14.89
N HIS A 72 -9.55 -10.86 14.75
CA HIS A 72 -8.79 -10.94 13.50
C HIS A 72 -8.69 -12.38 12.98
N VAL A 73 -8.42 -13.32 13.87
CA VAL A 73 -8.30 -14.75 13.50
C VAL A 73 -9.66 -15.42 13.35
N ASN A 74 -10.54 -15.27 14.34
CA ASN A 74 -11.74 -16.08 14.43
C ASN A 74 -12.91 -15.53 13.61
N VAL A 75 -13.01 -14.21 13.43
CA VAL A 75 -14.08 -13.57 12.67
C VAL A 75 -13.64 -13.28 11.23
N TYR A 76 -12.45 -12.71 11.07
CA TYR A 76 -11.95 -12.34 9.74
C TYR A 76 -11.15 -13.44 9.06
N GLY A 77 -10.83 -14.55 9.74
CA GLY A 77 -10.04 -15.66 9.18
C GLY A 77 -8.67 -15.22 8.67
N SER A 78 -8.09 -14.21 9.29
CA SER A 78 -6.90 -13.53 8.78
C SER A 78 -5.62 -14.02 9.47
N PRO A 79 -4.47 -14.06 8.77
CA PRO A 79 -3.23 -14.59 9.31
C PRO A 79 -2.52 -13.58 10.21
N LEU A 80 -1.92 -14.07 11.30
CA LEU A 80 -1.04 -13.26 12.15
C LEU A 80 0.41 -13.28 11.65
N GLN A 81 0.82 -14.35 11.00
CA GLN A 81 2.17 -14.50 10.45
C GLN A 81 2.17 -14.15 8.96
N PRO A 82 3.26 -13.61 8.41
CA PRO A 82 4.55 -13.29 9.03
C PRO A 82 4.73 -11.81 9.42
N TYR A 83 3.65 -11.13 9.83
CA TYR A 83 3.71 -9.69 10.13
C TYR A 83 4.67 -9.36 11.29
N THR A 84 5.50 -8.33 11.09
CA THR A 84 6.32 -7.77 12.16
C THR A 84 5.44 -7.06 13.19
N THR A 85 4.40 -6.37 12.72
CA THR A 85 3.44 -5.63 13.56
C THR A 85 2.07 -5.66 12.92
N ILE A 86 1.02 -5.76 13.73
CA ILE A 86 -0.37 -5.59 13.29
C ILE A 86 -1.04 -4.53 14.17
N VAL A 87 -1.68 -3.56 13.53
CA VAL A 87 -2.55 -2.57 14.19
C VAL A 87 -4.00 -3.03 14.04
N PHE A 88 -4.71 -3.14 15.16
CA PHE A 88 -6.13 -3.49 15.21
C PHE A 88 -6.94 -2.20 15.27
N THR A 89 -7.62 -1.85 14.17
CA THR A 89 -8.32 -0.56 14.04
C THR A 89 -9.75 -0.57 14.60
N GLY A 90 -10.39 -1.74 14.62
CA GLY A 90 -11.79 -1.87 14.97
C GLY A 90 -12.77 -1.16 14.03
N SER A 91 -12.29 -0.71 12.86
CA SER A 91 -13.08 0.09 11.92
C SER A 91 -13.85 -0.72 10.88
N GLY A 92 -13.77 -2.05 10.94
CA GLY A 92 -14.36 -2.94 9.95
C GLY A 92 -13.63 -2.90 8.60
N LEU A 93 -14.09 -3.69 7.63
CA LEU A 93 -13.40 -3.85 6.34
C LEU A 93 -13.28 -2.53 5.58
N MET A 94 -14.38 -1.81 5.39
CA MET A 94 -14.38 -0.56 4.61
C MET A 94 -13.65 0.58 5.32
N GLY A 95 -13.85 0.75 6.62
CA GLY A 95 -13.16 1.79 7.39
C GLY A 95 -11.65 1.59 7.44
N ARG A 96 -11.19 0.35 7.45
CA ARG A 96 -9.76 0.00 7.45
C ARG A 96 -9.05 0.36 6.13
N GLU A 97 -9.76 0.42 4.99
CA GLU A 97 -9.19 0.79 3.70
C GLU A 97 -8.51 2.16 3.75
N THR A 98 -9.17 3.15 4.35
CA THR A 98 -8.58 4.49 4.54
C THR A 98 -7.31 4.45 5.37
N HIS A 99 -7.29 3.67 6.46
CA HIS A 99 -6.09 3.53 7.29
C HIS A 99 -4.92 2.90 6.53
N ASN A 100 -5.18 1.93 5.65
CA ASN A 100 -4.16 1.34 4.78
C ASN A 100 -3.51 2.38 3.87
N ILE A 101 -4.35 3.17 3.18
CA ILE A 101 -3.88 4.18 2.23
C ILE A 101 -3.10 5.28 2.97
N HIS A 102 -3.62 5.78 4.09
CA HIS A 102 -2.95 6.81 4.89
C HIS A 102 -1.63 6.34 5.50
N SER A 103 -1.54 5.06 5.86
CA SER A 103 -0.30 4.48 6.41
C SER A 103 0.75 4.17 5.34
N SER A 104 0.48 4.47 4.07
CA SER A 104 1.37 4.18 2.95
C SER A 104 1.88 5.47 2.31
N ASP A 105 3.18 5.53 2.04
CA ASP A 105 3.80 6.62 1.28
C ASP A 105 3.32 6.59 -0.17
N PHE A 106 3.25 5.39 -0.75
CA PHE A 106 2.59 5.11 -2.02
C PHE A 106 2.01 3.69 -2.04
N VAL A 107 1.19 3.39 -3.03
CA VAL A 107 0.39 2.16 -3.03
C VAL A 107 0.59 1.35 -4.30
N LEU A 108 0.73 0.03 -4.16
CA LEU A 108 0.79 -0.94 -5.25
C LEU A 108 -0.46 -1.81 -5.26
N PHE A 109 -1.10 -1.93 -6.41
CA PHE A 109 -2.30 -2.73 -6.61
C PHE A 109 -1.99 -4.03 -7.34
N VAL A 110 -2.48 -5.18 -6.81
CA VAL A 110 -2.20 -6.52 -7.31
C VAL A 110 -3.50 -7.32 -7.40
N GLY A 111 -3.98 -7.60 -8.60
CA GLY A 111 -5.28 -8.24 -8.79
C GLY A 111 -6.43 -7.38 -8.26
N GLY A 112 -7.25 -7.96 -7.38
CA GLY A 112 -8.26 -7.20 -6.66
C GLY A 112 -9.68 -7.36 -7.14
N ARG A 113 -10.62 -6.92 -6.30
CA ARG A 113 -12.07 -6.89 -6.54
C ARG A 113 -12.64 -5.56 -6.03
N SER A 114 -13.88 -5.54 -5.57
CA SER A 114 -14.59 -4.32 -5.13
C SER A 114 -13.87 -3.56 -4.01
N GLY A 115 -13.33 -4.24 -2.99
CA GLY A 115 -12.53 -3.58 -1.94
C GLY A 115 -11.28 -2.91 -2.50
N THR A 116 -10.55 -3.62 -3.39
CA THR A 116 -9.38 -3.04 -4.06
C THR A 116 -9.73 -1.83 -4.93
N LEU A 117 -10.93 -1.82 -5.55
CA LEU A 117 -11.44 -0.63 -6.25
C LEU A 117 -11.69 0.52 -5.26
N GLY A 118 -12.25 0.24 -4.08
CA GLY A 118 -12.45 1.23 -3.02
C GLY A 118 -11.11 1.85 -2.57
N GLU A 119 -10.13 1.00 -2.27
CA GLU A 119 -8.76 1.44 -1.92
C GLU A 119 -8.11 2.28 -3.04
N PHE A 120 -8.32 1.88 -4.31
CA PHE A 120 -7.85 2.65 -5.47
C PHE A 120 -8.50 4.03 -5.54
N CYS A 121 -9.82 4.11 -5.36
CA CYS A 121 -10.54 5.40 -5.38
C CYS A 121 -10.02 6.34 -4.27
N ILE A 122 -9.78 5.82 -3.07
CA ILE A 122 -9.22 6.61 -1.96
C ILE A 122 -7.81 7.10 -2.34
N ALA A 123 -6.93 6.21 -2.79
CA ALA A 123 -5.56 6.56 -3.17
C ALA A 123 -5.51 7.58 -4.31
N TYR A 124 -6.38 7.42 -5.31
CA TYR A 124 -6.50 8.32 -6.45
C TYR A 124 -6.99 9.71 -6.04
N ASP A 125 -8.03 9.76 -5.21
CA ASP A 125 -8.63 11.02 -4.72
C ASP A 125 -7.66 11.82 -3.83
N GLU A 126 -6.81 11.13 -3.08
CA GLU A 126 -5.80 11.73 -2.21
C GLU A 126 -4.48 12.09 -2.93
N GLY A 127 -4.42 11.93 -4.25
CA GLY A 127 -3.22 12.28 -5.02
C GLY A 127 -2.01 11.39 -4.75
N LYS A 128 -2.21 10.16 -4.28
CA LYS A 128 -1.11 9.22 -4.03
C LYS A 128 -0.41 8.80 -5.33
N LEU A 129 0.86 8.48 -5.22
CA LEU A 129 1.56 7.71 -6.24
C LEU A 129 1.02 6.27 -6.21
N ILE A 130 0.62 5.77 -7.38
CA ILE A 130 -0.02 4.47 -7.57
C ILE A 130 0.79 3.63 -8.55
N GLY A 131 1.13 2.42 -8.14
CA GLY A 131 1.66 1.38 -9.02
C GLY A 131 0.63 0.28 -9.25
N ILE A 132 0.47 -0.20 -10.47
CA ILE A 132 -0.47 -1.29 -10.79
C ILE A 132 0.31 -2.43 -11.44
N LEU A 133 0.30 -3.61 -10.78
CA LEU A 133 0.83 -4.83 -11.37
C LEU A 133 -0.17 -5.38 -12.36
N THR A 134 0.07 -5.13 -13.66
CA THR A 134 -0.78 -5.67 -14.72
C THR A 134 -0.62 -7.18 -14.83
N ASP A 135 -1.59 -7.84 -15.46
CA ASP A 135 -1.64 -9.30 -15.62
C ASP A 135 -1.56 -10.08 -14.30
N SER A 136 -1.91 -9.42 -13.19
CA SER A 136 -2.03 -10.04 -11.87
C SER A 136 -3.46 -10.54 -11.57
N GLY A 137 -4.36 -10.44 -12.55
CA GLY A 137 -5.76 -10.84 -12.46
C GLY A 137 -6.65 -9.80 -11.80
N GLY A 138 -7.91 -10.18 -11.59
CA GLY A 138 -8.90 -9.29 -10.97
C GLY A 138 -9.08 -7.98 -11.74
N ILE A 139 -9.27 -6.89 -11.02
CA ILE A 139 -9.55 -5.56 -11.58
C ILE A 139 -8.29 -4.78 -11.98
N SER A 140 -7.07 -5.27 -11.68
CA SER A 140 -5.83 -4.50 -11.84
C SER A 140 -5.64 -3.91 -13.24
N ASN A 141 -5.97 -4.66 -14.30
CA ASN A 141 -5.83 -4.18 -15.69
C ASN A 141 -6.84 -3.08 -16.05
N ASP A 142 -7.89 -2.90 -15.29
CA ASP A 142 -8.95 -1.93 -15.56
C ASP A 142 -8.83 -0.65 -14.73
N LEU A 143 -8.05 -0.66 -13.64
CA LEU A 143 -7.87 0.51 -12.78
C LEU A 143 -7.41 1.77 -13.53
N PRO A 144 -6.45 1.72 -14.50
CA PRO A 144 -6.08 2.90 -15.27
C PRO A 144 -7.25 3.45 -16.08
N LYS A 145 -8.06 2.57 -16.68
CA LYS A 145 -9.26 2.98 -17.44
C LYS A 145 -10.30 3.65 -16.55
N ILE A 146 -10.41 3.20 -15.29
CA ILE A 146 -11.33 3.81 -14.31
C ILE A 146 -10.88 5.24 -14.00
N ALA A 147 -9.58 5.47 -13.80
CA ALA A 147 -9.05 6.83 -13.63
C ALA A 147 -9.39 7.73 -14.82
N ASP A 148 -9.20 7.23 -16.05
CA ASP A 148 -9.52 7.94 -17.28
C ASP A 148 -11.03 8.26 -17.41
N LEU A 149 -11.91 7.37 -16.93
CA LEU A 149 -13.36 7.56 -16.92
C LEU A 149 -13.80 8.61 -15.90
N VAL A 150 -13.18 8.63 -14.73
CA VAL A 150 -13.51 9.59 -13.65
C VAL A 150 -13.16 11.03 -14.05
N LYS A 151 -12.13 11.24 -14.85
CA LYS A 151 -11.68 12.55 -15.36
C LYS A 151 -11.47 13.60 -14.26
N LYS A 152 -11.00 13.18 -13.10
CA LYS A 152 -10.71 14.06 -11.98
C LYS A 152 -9.20 14.29 -11.86
N GLU A 153 -8.78 15.56 -11.88
CA GLU A 153 -7.39 15.93 -11.61
C GLU A 153 -7.14 15.91 -10.10
N THR A 154 -6.49 14.85 -9.64
CA THR A 154 -6.23 14.63 -8.20
C THR A 154 -4.77 14.86 -7.82
N GLY A 155 -3.88 15.00 -8.82
CA GLY A 155 -2.43 15.01 -8.62
C GLY A 155 -1.83 13.59 -8.50
N SER A 156 -2.64 12.55 -8.58
CA SER A 156 -2.18 11.16 -8.55
C SER A 156 -1.34 10.83 -9.79
N THR A 157 -0.23 10.13 -9.59
CA THR A 157 0.60 9.58 -10.68
C THR A 157 0.44 8.07 -10.68
N ILE A 158 0.13 7.49 -11.86
CA ILE A 158 -0.11 6.06 -12.03
C ILE A 158 0.96 5.44 -12.92
N PHE A 159 1.67 4.43 -12.40
CA PHE A 159 2.56 3.56 -13.17
C PHE A 159 1.99 2.16 -13.30
N THR A 160 2.19 1.55 -14.45
CA THR A 160 1.80 0.16 -14.71
C THR A 160 2.98 -0.66 -15.16
N ASN A 161 3.10 -1.88 -14.71
CA ASN A 161 4.09 -2.84 -15.21
C ASN A 161 3.61 -4.27 -14.94
N SER A 162 3.91 -5.19 -15.85
CA SER A 162 3.67 -6.62 -15.63
C SER A 162 4.80 -7.31 -14.85
N ASP A 163 5.96 -6.68 -14.76
CA ASP A 163 7.12 -7.17 -13.98
C ASP A 163 7.06 -6.53 -12.56
N PRO A 164 6.91 -7.36 -11.50
CA PRO A 164 6.74 -6.85 -10.15
C PRO A 164 7.97 -6.10 -9.61
N GLU A 165 9.17 -6.52 -9.96
CA GLU A 165 10.41 -5.87 -9.51
C GLU A 165 10.57 -4.49 -10.17
N LYS A 166 10.33 -4.40 -11.47
CA LYS A 166 10.39 -3.13 -12.20
C LYS A 166 9.33 -2.16 -11.73
N LEU A 167 8.13 -2.64 -11.39
CA LEU A 167 7.08 -1.80 -10.85
C LEU A 167 7.51 -1.15 -9.53
N VAL A 168 8.04 -1.95 -8.60
CA VAL A 168 8.56 -1.43 -7.32
C VAL A 168 9.67 -0.41 -7.55
N ASP A 169 10.63 -0.72 -8.42
CA ASP A 169 11.76 0.16 -8.70
C ASP A 169 11.29 1.49 -9.30
N THR A 170 10.43 1.44 -10.32
CA THR A 170 9.91 2.65 -10.98
C THR A 170 9.17 3.56 -10.00
N CYS A 171 8.25 3.00 -9.20
CA CYS A 171 7.48 3.78 -8.23
C CYS A 171 8.38 4.35 -7.14
N LEU A 172 9.31 3.55 -6.61
CA LEU A 172 10.20 3.98 -5.52
C LEU A 172 11.18 5.07 -5.98
N ASP A 173 11.75 4.95 -7.17
CA ASP A 173 12.69 5.94 -7.71
C ASP A 173 11.95 7.26 -8.02
N TYR A 174 10.73 7.20 -8.56
CA TYR A 174 9.86 8.36 -8.74
C TYR A 174 9.54 9.01 -7.40
N TYR A 175 9.08 8.23 -6.40
CA TYR A 175 8.74 8.74 -5.07
C TYR A 175 9.93 9.46 -4.41
N ARG A 176 11.12 8.87 -4.51
CA ARG A 176 12.35 9.47 -3.95
C ARG A 176 12.72 10.79 -4.62
N LYS A 177 12.48 10.90 -5.91
CA LYS A 177 12.84 12.08 -6.69
C LYS A 177 11.83 13.22 -6.52
N GLU A 178 10.53 12.92 -6.61
CA GLU A 178 9.49 13.93 -6.77
C GLU A 178 8.65 14.15 -5.49
N SER A 179 8.51 13.13 -4.63
CA SER A 179 7.53 13.14 -3.54
C SER A 179 8.14 13.06 -2.15
N LEU A 180 9.45 12.74 -2.00
CA LEU A 180 10.06 12.81 -0.68
C LEU A 180 9.99 14.26 -0.20
N PRO A 181 9.16 14.55 0.83
CA PRO A 181 9.05 15.91 1.31
C PRO A 181 10.44 16.40 1.71
N SER A 182 10.75 17.65 1.39
CA SER A 182 11.90 18.37 1.95
C SER A 182 11.95 18.35 3.50
N SER A 183 10.90 17.81 4.14
CA SER A 183 10.83 17.50 5.58
C SER A 183 11.85 16.45 6.05
N VAL A 184 12.50 15.68 5.17
CA VAL A 184 13.73 14.96 5.56
C VAL A 184 14.86 15.94 5.89
N ALA A 185 14.83 17.16 5.34
CA ALA A 185 15.69 18.26 5.77
C ALA A 185 15.35 18.78 7.17
N PHE A 186 14.12 18.63 7.63
CA PHE A 186 13.64 19.08 8.95
C PHE A 186 14.36 18.38 10.12
N ASN A 187 14.63 17.10 9.99
CA ASN A 187 15.37 16.35 11.03
C ASN A 187 16.86 16.75 11.16
N ARG A 188 17.40 17.52 10.23
CA ARG A 188 18.79 17.99 10.29
C ARG A 188 18.97 19.34 10.96
N THR A 189 17.93 20.15 11.05
CA THR A 189 18.04 21.53 11.56
C THR A 189 17.30 21.81 12.86
N GLY A 190 16.42 20.89 13.33
CA GLY A 190 15.68 21.03 14.59
C GLY A 190 14.76 22.27 14.69
N ASN A 191 14.48 22.95 13.58
CA ASN A 191 13.75 24.21 13.60
C ASN A 191 12.24 24.00 13.44
N PHE A 192 11.49 24.09 14.54
CA PHE A 192 10.04 23.95 14.60
C PHE A 192 9.26 25.20 14.14
N SER A 193 9.91 26.35 13.92
CA SER A 193 9.22 27.60 13.59
C SER A 193 8.50 27.57 12.24
N ALA A 194 9.05 26.89 11.21
CA ALA A 194 8.43 26.77 9.89
C ALA A 194 7.17 25.88 9.90
N LEU A 195 7.09 24.91 10.82
CA LEU A 195 5.90 24.06 10.96
C LEU A 195 4.75 24.84 11.60
N HIS A 196 5.05 25.71 12.57
CA HIS A 196 4.04 26.54 13.25
C HIS A 196 3.40 27.54 12.27
N GLN A 197 4.19 28.19 11.42
CA GLN A 197 3.68 29.09 10.39
C GLN A 197 2.73 28.40 9.40
N ARG A 198 3.08 27.20 8.90
CA ARG A 198 2.19 26.45 7.99
C ARG A 198 0.91 25.99 8.64
N LEU A 199 0.92 25.66 9.93
CA LEU A 199 -0.30 25.28 10.66
C LEU A 199 -1.21 26.47 10.91
N GLU A 200 -0.69 27.68 11.01
CA GLU A 200 -1.48 28.92 11.10
C GLU A 200 -2.09 29.32 9.77
N GLU A 201 -1.35 29.15 8.65
CA GLU A 201 -1.85 29.41 7.28
C GLU A 201 -3.01 28.48 6.86
N VAL A 202 -3.07 27.25 7.40
CA VAL A 202 -4.16 26.28 7.11
C VAL A 202 -5.39 26.51 8.00
N ARG A 203 -5.26 27.28 9.12
CA ARG A 203 -6.35 27.58 10.06
C ARG A 203 -7.04 28.93 9.84
N GLY A 204 -6.51 29.77 8.96
CA GLY A 204 -7.10 31.04 8.51
C GLY A 204 -7.88 30.86 7.22
#